data_aa3d2790262c13f09d60b98690c58151
#
_entry.id   aa3d2790262c13f09d60b98690c58151
#
_cell.length_a   1.000
_cell.length_b   1.000
_cell.length_c   1.000
_cell.angle_alpha   90.00
_cell.angle_beta   90.00
_cell.angle_gamma   90.00
#
_symmetry.space_group_name_H-M   'P 1'
#
loop_
_entity.id
_entity.type
_entity.pdbx_description
1 polymer ?
#
loop_
_entity_poly.entity_id
_entity_poly.type
_entity_poly.pdbx_seq_one_letter_code
_entity_poly.pdbx_strand_id
1 'polypeptide(L)'
;MIDSITIKDVKLKLGELCKKKRQSFDMSQENLGEVLDLSRYTIQKFESGKNATLDTVLKIANHFGLLDKFQKAIKDSIEEEDNISLY
;
A
#
# COMPACT_ATOMS: atom_id res chain seq x y z
N MET A 1 -12.02 -12.21 -20.60
CA MET A 1 -11.40 -11.80 -20.15
C MET A 1 -11.17 -12.16 -19.08
N ILE A 2 -10.65 -12.02 -18.76
CA ILE A 2 -10.26 -12.62 -17.94
C ILE A 2 -10.13 -12.20 -16.71
N ASP A 3 -9.49 -12.48 -16.01
CA ASP A 3 -9.30 -12.23 -14.69
C ASP A 3 -9.22 -10.82 -14.45
N SER A 4 -10.24 -10.20 -14.05
CA SER A 4 -10.25 -8.82 -13.63
C SER A 4 -9.80 -8.75 -12.20
N ILE A 5 -8.80 -7.95 -11.93
CA ILE A 5 -8.34 -7.68 -10.58
C ILE A 5 -9.32 -6.72 -9.93
N THR A 6 -9.79 -7.06 -8.74
CA THR A 6 -10.76 -6.23 -8.04
C THR A 6 -10.07 -5.33 -7.01
N ILE A 7 -10.80 -4.31 -6.56
CA ILE A 7 -10.33 -3.45 -5.47
C ILE A 7 -10.02 -4.29 -4.24
N LYS A 8 -10.89 -5.28 -3.96
CA LYS A 8 -10.68 -6.16 -2.81
C LYS A 8 -9.37 -6.93 -2.95
N ASP A 9 -9.07 -7.42 -4.16
CA ASP A 9 -7.82 -8.15 -4.40
C ASP A 9 -6.61 -7.28 -4.08
N VAL A 10 -6.65 -6.02 -4.51
CA VAL A 10 -5.53 -5.10 -4.29
C VAL A 10 -5.38 -4.80 -2.79
N LYS A 11 -6.49 -4.57 -2.10
CA LYS A 11 -6.44 -4.31 -0.65
C LYS A 11 -5.83 -5.49 0.10
N LEU A 12 -6.23 -6.71 -0.26
CA LEU A 12 -5.69 -7.90 0.39
C LEU A 12 -4.19 -8.04 0.12
N LYS A 13 -3.74 -7.76 -1.10
CA LYS A 13 -2.32 -7.82 -1.43
C LYS A 13 -1.51 -6.76 -0.72
N LEU A 14 -2.06 -5.54 -0.59
CA LEU A 14 -1.39 -4.50 0.17
C LEU A 14 -1.26 -4.89 1.64
N GLY A 15 -2.31 -5.48 2.21
CA GLY A 15 -2.27 -5.95 3.58
C GLY A 15 -1.23 -7.05 3.78
N GLU A 16 -1.18 -7.98 2.83
CA GLU A 16 -0.21 -9.07 2.86
C GLU A 16 1.22 -8.52 2.80
N LEU A 17 1.46 -7.56 1.91
CA LEU A 17 2.78 -6.95 1.78
C LEU A 17 3.21 -6.27 3.07
N CYS A 18 2.31 -5.51 3.68
CA CYS A 18 2.58 -4.85 4.96
C CYS A 18 2.97 -5.88 6.03
N LYS A 19 2.19 -6.96 6.13
CA LYS A 19 2.44 -8.00 7.12
C LYS A 19 3.81 -8.65 6.91
N LYS A 20 4.14 -8.98 5.66
CA LYS A 20 5.42 -9.61 5.35
C LYS A 20 6.59 -8.67 5.65
N LYS A 21 6.47 -7.40 5.28
CA LYS A 21 7.52 -6.42 5.57
C LYS A 21 7.67 -6.24 7.08
N ARG A 22 6.55 -6.08 7.79
CA ARG A 22 6.57 -5.91 9.23
C ARG A 22 7.26 -7.09 9.92
N GLN A 23 6.89 -8.30 9.52
CA GLN A 23 7.47 -9.51 10.11
C GLN A 23 8.95 -9.63 9.79
N SER A 24 9.37 -9.18 8.61
CA SER A 24 10.79 -9.24 8.24
C SER A 24 11.65 -8.30 9.09
N PHE A 25 11.03 -7.30 9.72
CA PHE A 25 11.73 -6.41 10.65
C PHE A 25 11.44 -6.76 12.12
N ASP A 26 10.86 -7.92 12.36
CA ASP A 26 10.54 -8.40 13.72
C ASP A 26 9.66 -7.41 14.47
N MET A 27 8.72 -6.77 13.79
CA MET A 27 7.82 -5.80 14.42
C MET A 27 6.46 -6.41 14.65
N SER A 28 5.85 -6.08 15.79
CA SER A 28 4.45 -6.39 16.05
C SER A 28 3.58 -5.33 15.37
N GLN A 29 2.29 -5.61 15.27
CA GLN A 29 1.34 -4.60 14.77
C GLN A 29 1.35 -3.37 15.68
N GLU A 30 1.48 -3.57 16.98
CA GLU A 30 1.55 -2.48 17.93
C GLU A 30 2.80 -1.63 17.71
N ASN A 31 3.96 -2.27 17.51
CA ASN A 31 5.20 -1.55 17.26
C ASN A 31 5.09 -0.69 16.01
N LEU A 32 4.56 -1.26 14.93
CA LEU A 32 4.42 -0.50 13.70
C LEU A 32 3.47 0.68 13.89
N GLY A 33 2.38 0.46 14.60
CA GLY A 33 1.45 1.54 14.91
C GLY A 33 2.13 2.68 15.65
N GLU A 34 2.94 2.35 16.66
CA GLU A 34 3.67 3.36 17.43
C GLU A 34 4.60 4.19 16.55
N VAL A 35 5.36 3.51 15.69
CA VAL A 35 6.29 4.19 14.80
C VAL A 35 5.58 5.13 13.84
N LEU A 36 4.41 4.73 13.36
CA LEU A 36 3.67 5.52 12.38
C LEU A 36 2.63 6.45 12.99
N ASP A 37 2.53 6.46 14.31
CA ASP A 37 1.50 7.23 15.01
C ASP A 37 0.10 6.81 14.57
N LEU A 38 -0.09 5.50 14.50
CA LEU A 38 -1.37 4.88 14.16
C LEU A 38 -1.70 3.87 15.25
N SER A 39 -2.99 3.60 15.44
CA SER A 39 -3.38 2.58 16.41
C SER A 39 -3.05 1.20 15.89
N ARG A 40 -2.85 0.26 16.81
CA ARG A 40 -2.68 -1.14 16.44
C ARG A 40 -3.87 -1.63 15.61
N TYR A 41 -5.06 -1.17 15.97
CA TYR A 41 -6.27 -1.54 15.26
C TYR A 41 -6.23 -1.10 13.79
N THR A 42 -5.71 0.09 13.53
CA THR A 42 -5.56 0.60 12.17
C THR A 42 -4.64 -0.32 11.35
N ILE A 43 -3.53 -0.74 11.95
CA ILE A 43 -2.60 -1.66 11.28
C ILE A 43 -3.28 -3.01 11.03
N GLN A 44 -4.00 -3.52 12.03
CA GLN A 44 -4.68 -4.80 11.91
C GLN A 44 -5.70 -4.78 10.77
N LYS A 45 -6.49 -3.72 10.69
CA LYS A 45 -7.48 -3.56 9.63
C LYS A 45 -6.80 -3.51 8.26
N PHE A 46 -5.71 -2.75 8.14
CA PHE A 46 -5.00 -2.63 6.88
C PHE A 46 -4.49 -4.00 6.43
N GLU A 47 -3.89 -4.74 7.35
CA GLU A 47 -3.34 -6.06 7.01
C GLU A 47 -4.44 -7.08 6.66
N SER A 48 -5.65 -6.83 7.11
CA SER A 48 -6.80 -7.69 6.79
C SER A 48 -7.48 -7.32 5.48
N GLY A 49 -6.97 -6.31 4.78
CA GLY A 49 -7.57 -5.88 3.52
C GLY A 49 -8.81 -5.03 3.69
N LYS A 50 -8.99 -4.43 4.86
CA LYS A 50 -10.11 -3.52 5.11
C LYS A 50 -9.79 -2.13 4.58
N ASN A 51 -10.81 -1.27 4.61
CA ASN A 51 -10.64 0.09 4.13
C ASN A 51 -9.60 0.85 4.97
N ALA A 52 -8.83 1.69 4.29
CA ALA A 52 -7.84 2.53 4.94
C ALA A 52 -7.79 3.86 4.19
N THR A 53 -7.37 4.91 4.90
CA THR A 53 -7.18 6.19 4.22
C THR A 53 -5.94 6.13 3.35
N LEU A 54 -5.90 6.99 2.34
CA LEU A 54 -4.71 7.10 1.49
C LEU A 54 -3.49 7.44 2.34
N ASP A 55 -3.67 8.32 3.32
CA ASP A 55 -2.56 8.71 4.20
C ASP A 55 -1.97 7.52 4.92
N THR A 56 -2.83 6.64 5.46
CA THR A 56 -2.37 5.43 6.14
C THR A 56 -1.57 4.54 5.18
N VAL A 57 -2.07 4.35 3.97
CA VAL A 57 -1.38 3.53 2.97
C VAL A 57 0.00 4.10 2.68
N LEU A 58 0.08 5.41 2.48
CA LEU A 58 1.35 6.06 2.14
C LEU A 58 2.32 6.08 3.31
N LYS A 59 1.84 6.23 4.54
CA LYS A 59 2.70 6.14 5.72
C LYS A 59 3.37 4.77 5.80
N ILE A 60 2.58 3.72 5.60
CA ILE A 60 3.10 2.36 5.64
C ILE A 60 4.10 2.13 4.50
N ALA A 61 3.73 2.57 3.29
CA ALA A 61 4.62 2.42 2.14
C ALA A 61 5.93 3.17 2.36
N ASN A 62 5.86 4.37 2.92
CA ASN A 62 7.06 5.16 3.20
C ASN A 62 7.98 4.47 4.19
N HIS A 63 7.39 3.91 5.25
CA HIS A 63 8.19 3.27 6.29
C HIS A 63 8.99 2.09 5.73
N PHE A 64 8.40 1.35 4.81
CA PHE A 64 9.05 0.17 4.24
C PHE A 64 9.78 0.45 2.92
N GLY A 65 9.99 1.73 2.58
CA GLY A 65 10.77 2.08 1.41
C GLY A 65 10.09 1.79 0.09
N LEU A 66 8.76 1.90 0.04
CA LEU A 66 7.99 1.53 -1.14
C LEU A 66 7.42 2.73 -1.90
N LEU A 67 7.67 3.97 -1.43
CA LEU A 67 7.09 5.14 -2.09
C LEU A 67 7.56 5.29 -3.52
N ASP A 68 8.81 4.96 -3.80
CA ASP A 68 9.34 5.08 -5.15
C ASP A 68 8.60 4.17 -6.12
N LYS A 69 8.20 2.97 -5.67
CA LYS A 69 7.45 2.06 -6.51
C LYS A 69 6.04 2.58 -6.79
N PHE A 70 5.42 3.18 -5.77
CA PHE A 70 4.10 3.79 -5.92
C PHE A 70 4.18 4.96 -6.90
N GLN A 71 5.17 5.83 -6.69
CA GLN A 71 5.35 6.99 -7.56
C GLN A 71 5.63 6.58 -8.99
N LYS A 72 6.48 5.58 -9.19
CA LYS A 72 6.83 5.13 -10.52
C LYS A 72 5.61 4.62 -11.28
N ALA A 73 4.75 3.84 -10.63
CA ALA A 73 3.54 3.33 -11.29
C ALA A 73 2.64 4.49 -11.73
N ILE A 74 2.50 5.50 -10.87
CA ILE A 74 1.67 6.66 -11.20
C ILE A 74 2.32 7.47 -12.31
N LYS A 75 3.62 7.70 -12.21
CA LYS A 75 4.35 8.49 -13.21
C LYS A 75 4.27 7.83 -14.58
N ASP A 76 4.47 6.51 -14.63
CA ASP A 76 4.39 5.77 -15.88
C ASP A 76 3.00 5.92 -16.52
N SER A 77 1.96 5.88 -15.69
CA SER A 77 0.59 6.04 -16.17
C SER A 77 0.34 7.44 -16.69
N ILE A 78 0.90 8.45 -16.03
CA ILE A 78 0.78 9.84 -16.52
C ILE A 78 1.46 9.99 -17.87
N GLU A 79 2.65 9.41 -18.02
CA GLU A 79 3.39 9.47 -19.28
C GLU A 79 2.62 8.79 -20.41
N GLU A 80 1.95 7.69 -20.11
CA GLU A 80 1.11 7.01 -21.09
C GLU A 80 -0.02 7.91 -21.56
N GLU A 81 -0.65 8.64 -20.62
CA GLU A 81 -1.73 9.55 -20.98
C GLU A 81 -1.22 10.70 -21.83
N ASP A 82 -0.06 11.24 -21.50
CA ASP A 82 0.53 12.32 -22.28
C ASP A 82 0.83 11.86 -23.71
N ASN A 83 1.34 10.65 -23.88
CA ASN A 83 1.63 10.08 -25.18
C ASN A 83 0.35 9.90 -25.98
N ILE A 84 -0.72 9.45 -25.34
CA ILE A 84 -2.01 9.26 -25.99
C ILE A 84 -2.57 10.61 -26.44
N SER A 85 -2.42 11.63 -25.62
CA SER A 85 -2.98 12.94 -25.95
C SER A 85 -2.26 13.64 -27.09
N LEU A 86 -1.10 13.12 -27.51
CA LEU A 86 -0.42 13.66 -28.70
C LEU A 86 -1.05 13.18 -29.99
N TYR A 87 -1.88 12.20 -29.94
CA TYR A 87 -2.52 11.64 -31.09
C TYR A 87 -4.01 12.04 -31.15
#